data_e419722ceebc4977ec75d6db440240cd
#
_entry.id   e419722ceebc4977ec75d6db440240cd
#
_cell.length_a   1.000
_cell.length_b   1.000
_cell.length_c   1.000
_cell.angle_alpha   90.00
_cell.angle_beta   90.00
_cell.angle_gamma   90.00
#
_symmetry.space_group_name_H-M   'P 1'
#
loop_
_entity.id
_entity.type
_entity.pdbx_description
1 polymer ?
#
loop_
_entity_poly.entity_id
_entity_poly.type
_entity_poly.pdbx_seq_one_letter_code
_entity_poly.pdbx_strand_id
1 'polypeptide(L)'
;MLNCKQEVETRVEWIKNLLKTTGAKGIVYGNSGGKDCTLVGILSKMATDNVTGIIMPCESSRNFGIDREHAILVGEKYDIPQIEIDLTPVKQAFRNVLSDSIGDCAMAYANINPRLRMTTLYAYAYKNNLLVAGTGNRSEAMMGYFTKWGDGAYDFNVISDLTVREIYEILRYL
;
A
#
# COMPACT_ATOMS: atom_id res chain seq x y z
N MET A 1 -17.56 -12.39 -17.17
CA MET A 1 -17.94 -11.61 -15.98
C MET A 1 -17.21 -12.24 -14.81
N LEU A 2 -16.53 -11.45 -14.00
CA LEU A 2 -15.73 -11.94 -12.87
C LEU A 2 -16.65 -12.57 -11.81
N ASN A 3 -16.30 -13.73 -11.28
CA ASN A 3 -17.00 -14.27 -10.12
C ASN A 3 -16.42 -13.64 -8.84
N CYS A 4 -16.89 -12.43 -8.48
CA CYS A 4 -16.34 -11.67 -7.37
C CYS A 4 -16.34 -12.43 -6.05
N LYS A 5 -17.36 -13.25 -5.77
CA LYS A 5 -17.42 -14.08 -4.55
C LYS A 5 -16.24 -15.05 -4.50
N GLN A 6 -16.06 -15.80 -5.56
CA GLN A 6 -14.99 -16.80 -5.65
C GLN A 6 -13.60 -16.13 -5.61
N GLU A 7 -13.44 -15.01 -6.28
CA GLU A 7 -12.18 -14.22 -6.24
C GLU A 7 -11.82 -13.78 -4.83
N VAL A 8 -12.79 -13.23 -4.10
CA VAL A 8 -12.58 -12.80 -2.71
C VAL A 8 -12.22 -13.99 -1.82
N GLU A 9 -13.01 -15.07 -1.87
CA GLU A 9 -12.78 -16.27 -1.07
C GLU A 9 -11.41 -16.89 -1.34
N THR A 10 -11.01 -17.00 -2.60
CA THR A 10 -9.71 -17.56 -3.01
C THR A 10 -8.55 -16.72 -2.51
N ARG A 11 -8.63 -15.39 -2.65
CA ARG A 11 -7.56 -14.46 -2.21
C ARG A 11 -7.44 -14.42 -0.69
N VAL A 12 -8.54 -14.40 0.02
CA VAL A 12 -8.56 -14.45 1.49
C VAL A 12 -7.93 -15.75 2.00
N GLU A 13 -8.29 -16.88 1.42
CA GLU A 13 -7.71 -18.17 1.81
C GLU A 13 -6.21 -18.24 1.48
N TRP A 14 -5.81 -17.69 0.34
CA TRP A 14 -4.39 -17.59 -0.02
C TRP A 14 -3.60 -16.76 1.00
N ILE A 15 -4.12 -15.61 1.45
CA ILE A 15 -3.49 -14.78 2.49
C ILE A 15 -3.37 -15.56 3.81
N LYS A 16 -4.43 -16.26 4.23
CA LYS A 16 -4.41 -17.09 5.47
C LYS A 16 -3.30 -18.15 5.40
N ASN A 17 -3.19 -18.83 4.28
CA ASN A 17 -2.16 -19.84 4.05
C ASN A 17 -0.75 -19.22 4.04
N LEU A 18 -0.57 -18.04 3.46
CA LEU A 18 0.69 -17.31 3.46
C LEU A 18 1.13 -16.97 4.89
N LEU A 19 0.24 -16.40 5.71
CA LEU A 19 0.53 -16.07 7.12
C LEU A 19 0.90 -17.34 7.91
N LYS A 20 0.17 -18.43 7.73
CA LYS A 20 0.48 -19.71 8.38
C LYS A 20 1.84 -20.26 7.98
N THR A 21 2.20 -20.16 6.70
CA THR A 21 3.47 -20.71 6.18
C THR A 21 4.67 -19.88 6.60
N THR A 22 4.53 -18.55 6.63
CA THR A 22 5.63 -17.65 7.00
C THR A 22 5.79 -17.47 8.50
N GLY A 23 4.76 -17.75 9.29
CA GLY A 23 4.74 -17.47 10.74
C GLY A 23 4.65 -15.98 11.07
N ALA A 24 4.31 -15.14 10.09
CA ALA A 24 4.07 -13.72 10.31
C ALA A 24 2.79 -13.52 11.14
N LYS A 25 2.80 -12.50 12.00
CA LYS A 25 1.68 -12.23 12.93
C LYS A 25 0.52 -11.47 12.29
N GLY A 26 0.72 -10.88 11.12
CA GLY A 26 -0.27 -10.06 10.45
C GLY A 26 0.28 -9.33 9.24
N ILE A 27 -0.37 -8.24 8.84
CA ILE A 27 -0.13 -7.54 7.58
C ILE A 27 -0.04 -6.03 7.83
N VAL A 28 0.88 -5.38 7.13
CA VAL A 28 0.92 -3.92 7.01
C VAL A 28 0.87 -3.51 5.55
N TYR A 29 0.19 -2.41 5.24
CA TYR A 29 0.14 -1.86 3.89
C TYR A 29 0.14 -0.33 3.90
N GLY A 30 0.63 0.27 2.82
CA GLY A 30 0.53 1.71 2.62
C GLY A 30 -0.89 2.09 2.20
N ASN A 31 -1.57 2.92 3.00
CA ASN A 31 -2.93 3.34 2.70
C ASN A 31 -2.93 4.78 2.13
N SER A 32 -3.15 4.89 0.83
CA SER A 32 -3.29 6.17 0.12
C SER A 32 -4.74 6.63 -0.01
N GLY A 33 -5.71 5.88 0.54
CA GLY A 33 -7.14 6.15 0.31
C GLY A 33 -7.65 5.74 -1.08
N GLY A 34 -6.78 5.22 -1.95
CA GLY A 34 -7.13 4.78 -3.30
C GLY A 34 -7.80 3.40 -3.33
N LYS A 35 -8.45 3.08 -4.46
CA LYS A 35 -9.16 1.81 -4.69
C LYS A 35 -8.32 0.56 -4.43
N ASP A 36 -7.05 0.59 -4.82
CA ASP A 36 -6.14 -0.55 -4.72
C ASP A 36 -5.79 -0.84 -3.25
N CYS A 37 -5.38 0.19 -2.51
CA CYS A 37 -5.12 0.09 -1.06
C CYS A 37 -6.37 -0.34 -0.29
N THR A 38 -7.54 0.16 -0.67
CA THR A 38 -8.83 -0.21 -0.07
C THR A 38 -9.09 -1.70 -0.25
N LEU A 39 -8.95 -2.23 -1.47
CA LEU A 39 -9.17 -3.65 -1.72
C LEU A 39 -8.17 -4.53 -0.96
N VAL A 40 -6.87 -4.17 -0.98
CA VAL A 40 -5.84 -4.90 -0.23
C VAL A 40 -6.15 -4.90 1.27
N GLY A 41 -6.51 -3.75 1.84
CA GLY A 41 -6.89 -3.64 3.26
C GLY A 41 -8.08 -4.53 3.63
N ILE A 42 -9.15 -4.51 2.84
CA ILE A 42 -10.35 -5.33 3.07
C ILE A 42 -10.02 -6.83 2.99
N LEU A 43 -9.35 -7.28 1.93
CA LEU A 43 -8.97 -8.68 1.76
C LEU A 43 -8.03 -9.15 2.89
N SER A 44 -7.11 -8.30 3.32
CA SER A 44 -6.22 -8.57 4.46
C SER A 44 -7.00 -8.71 5.76
N LYS A 45 -7.94 -7.78 6.03
CA LYS A 45 -8.80 -7.83 7.24
C LYS A 45 -9.71 -9.05 7.27
N MET A 46 -10.22 -9.49 6.13
CA MET A 46 -10.99 -10.75 6.02
C MET A 46 -10.13 -11.99 6.30
N ALA A 47 -8.82 -11.91 6.11
CA ALA A 47 -7.91 -13.02 6.35
C ALA A 47 -7.37 -13.06 7.79
N THR A 48 -7.17 -11.91 8.43
CA THR A 48 -6.64 -11.78 9.80
C THR A 48 -7.10 -10.47 10.46
N ASP A 49 -7.30 -10.48 11.77
CA ASP A 49 -7.60 -9.25 12.52
C ASP A 49 -6.37 -8.34 12.68
N ASN A 50 -5.16 -8.88 12.59
CA ASN A 50 -3.93 -8.12 12.76
C ASN A 50 -3.48 -7.47 11.44
N VAL A 51 -4.18 -6.41 11.06
CA VAL A 51 -3.89 -5.60 9.87
C VAL A 51 -3.70 -4.15 10.28
N THR A 52 -2.69 -3.48 9.74
CA THR A 52 -2.44 -2.05 9.97
C THR A 52 -2.27 -1.33 8.63
N GLY A 53 -3.01 -0.24 8.43
CA GLY A 53 -2.77 0.69 7.34
C GLY A 53 -1.85 1.82 7.79
N ILE A 54 -0.86 2.20 6.98
CA ILE A 54 -0.02 3.36 7.25
C ILE A 54 -0.28 4.44 6.20
N ILE A 55 -0.75 5.58 6.67
CA ILE A 55 -0.96 6.80 5.88
C ILE A 55 0.36 7.58 5.92
N MET A 56 0.97 7.80 4.76
CA MET A 56 2.31 8.42 4.67
C MET A 56 2.27 9.63 3.73
N PRO A 57 1.75 10.78 4.20
CA PRO A 57 1.80 12.01 3.44
C PRO A 57 3.25 12.45 3.22
N CYS A 58 3.50 13.11 2.08
CA CYS A 58 4.83 13.56 1.71
C CYS A 58 4.73 14.77 0.76
N GLU A 59 4.83 15.98 1.29
CA GLU A 59 4.82 17.30 0.61
C GLU A 59 3.57 17.63 -0.22
N SER A 60 2.74 16.69 -0.60
CA SER A 60 1.58 16.91 -1.46
C SER A 60 0.37 17.36 -0.63
N SER A 61 -0.23 18.50 -0.98
CA SER A 61 -1.49 18.96 -0.37
C SER A 61 -2.61 17.93 -0.50
N ARG A 62 -2.66 17.19 -1.60
CA ARG A 62 -3.61 16.10 -1.80
C ARG A 62 -3.43 14.95 -0.81
N ASN A 63 -2.17 14.61 -0.47
CA ASN A 63 -1.88 13.55 0.50
C ASN A 63 -2.31 13.91 1.93
N PHE A 64 -2.30 15.22 2.28
CA PHE A 64 -2.80 15.72 3.57
C PHE A 64 -4.32 15.98 3.57
N GLY A 65 -4.95 16.08 2.40
CA GLY A 65 -6.38 16.34 2.23
C GLY A 65 -7.17 15.07 1.94
N ILE A 66 -7.81 15.04 0.76
CA ILE A 66 -8.81 14.04 0.36
C ILE A 66 -8.30 12.58 0.38
N ASP A 67 -7.03 12.36 0.06
CA ASP A 67 -6.45 11.01 0.08
C ASP A 67 -6.40 10.49 1.54
N ARG A 68 -6.02 11.35 2.48
CA ARG A 68 -6.01 11.06 3.92
C ARG A 68 -7.40 10.78 4.47
N GLU A 69 -8.38 11.62 4.11
CA GLU A 69 -9.77 11.46 4.54
C GLU A 69 -10.35 10.12 4.08
N HIS A 70 -10.11 9.74 2.83
CA HIS A 70 -10.53 8.45 2.30
C HIS A 70 -9.84 7.28 3.02
N ALA A 71 -8.54 7.40 3.32
CA ALA A 71 -7.81 6.36 4.03
C ALA A 71 -8.36 6.13 5.46
N ILE A 72 -8.68 7.21 6.18
CA ILE A 72 -9.31 7.15 7.50
C ILE A 72 -10.70 6.51 7.42
N LEU A 73 -11.53 6.97 6.48
CA LEU A 73 -12.88 6.43 6.27
C LEU A 73 -12.89 4.92 6.01
N VAL A 74 -11.95 4.44 5.20
CA VAL A 74 -11.77 2.99 4.96
C VAL A 74 -11.38 2.28 6.24
N GLY A 75 -10.44 2.85 7.01
CA GLY A 75 -10.04 2.29 8.31
C GLY A 75 -11.21 2.14 9.27
N GLU A 76 -12.02 3.18 9.41
CA GLU A 76 -13.21 3.18 10.28
C GLU A 76 -14.27 2.18 9.80
N LYS A 77 -14.58 2.19 8.49
CA LYS A 77 -15.63 1.32 7.92
C LYS A 77 -15.31 -0.17 8.08
N TYR A 78 -14.04 -0.56 7.96
CA TYR A 78 -13.63 -1.96 7.96
C TYR A 78 -12.85 -2.38 9.23
N ASP A 79 -12.85 -1.54 10.25
CA ASP A 79 -12.16 -1.80 11.53
C ASP A 79 -10.67 -2.16 11.31
N ILE A 80 -9.98 -1.34 10.51
CA ILE A 80 -8.54 -1.47 10.23
C ILE A 80 -7.81 -0.31 10.92
N PRO A 81 -6.99 -0.54 11.94
CA PRO A 81 -6.18 0.49 12.58
C PRO A 81 -5.33 1.26 11.56
N GLN A 82 -5.35 2.59 11.67
CA GLN A 82 -4.56 3.47 10.82
C GLN A 82 -3.50 4.21 11.63
N ILE A 83 -2.29 4.29 11.10
CA ILE A 83 -1.18 5.07 11.65
C ILE A 83 -0.79 6.12 10.61
N GLU A 84 -0.63 7.36 11.05
CA GLU A 84 -0.15 8.45 10.19
C GLU A 84 1.31 8.75 10.48
N ILE A 85 2.14 8.79 9.43
CA ILE A 85 3.58 9.11 9.51
C ILE A 85 3.89 10.11 8.40
N ASP A 86 4.10 11.38 8.76
CA ASP A 86 4.51 12.42 7.81
C ASP A 86 5.97 12.24 7.39
N LEU A 87 6.18 11.97 6.11
CA LEU A 87 7.51 11.78 5.51
C LEU A 87 8.10 13.07 4.92
N THR A 88 7.40 14.20 5.00
CA THR A 88 7.87 15.49 4.48
C THR A 88 9.22 15.89 5.02
N PRO A 89 9.50 15.85 6.35
CA PRO A 89 10.82 16.22 6.88
C PRO A 89 11.96 15.36 6.36
N VAL A 90 11.72 14.05 6.19
CA VAL A 90 12.72 13.10 5.67
C VAL A 90 13.02 13.41 4.19
N LYS A 91 11.99 13.66 3.40
CA LYS A 91 12.17 14.03 1.99
C LYS A 91 12.93 15.34 1.84
N GLN A 92 12.63 16.33 2.67
CA GLN A 92 13.35 17.62 2.66
C GLN A 92 14.83 17.43 3.01
N ALA A 93 15.14 16.57 4.00
CA ALA A 93 16.52 16.23 4.33
C ALA A 93 17.26 15.59 3.14
N PHE A 94 16.63 14.63 2.43
CA PHE A 94 17.17 14.05 1.20
C PHE A 94 17.41 15.10 0.13
N ARG A 95 16.45 16.01 -0.09
CA ARG A 95 16.56 17.08 -1.07
C ARG A 95 17.77 17.98 -0.77
N ASN A 96 17.94 18.37 0.49
CA ASN A 96 19.08 19.20 0.91
C ASN A 96 20.43 18.52 0.69
N VAL A 97 20.54 17.22 0.98
CA VAL A 97 21.79 16.46 0.80
C VAL A 97 22.12 16.22 -0.68
N LEU A 98 21.11 16.08 -1.52
CA LEU A 98 21.30 15.70 -2.93
C LEU A 98 21.32 16.90 -3.89
N SER A 99 20.99 18.12 -3.43
CA SER A 99 20.84 19.31 -4.27
C SER A 99 22.01 19.57 -5.20
N ASP A 100 23.22 19.48 -4.66
CA ASP A 100 24.46 19.74 -5.43
C ASP A 100 24.80 18.61 -6.43
N SER A 101 24.28 17.39 -6.18
CA SER A 101 24.60 16.21 -7.00
C SER A 101 23.62 15.97 -8.13
N ILE A 102 22.33 16.26 -7.92
CA ILE A 102 21.28 15.96 -8.90
C ILE A 102 20.50 17.20 -9.38
N GLY A 103 20.76 18.39 -8.82
CA GLY A 103 20.11 19.65 -9.20
C GLY A 103 18.58 19.55 -9.12
N ASP A 104 17.87 20.23 -10.05
CA ASP A 104 16.40 20.28 -10.08
C ASP A 104 15.76 19.11 -10.85
N CYS A 105 16.27 17.89 -10.69
CA CYS A 105 15.70 16.72 -11.34
C CYS A 105 14.40 16.28 -10.68
N ALA A 106 13.27 16.84 -11.10
CA ALA A 106 11.95 16.61 -10.54
C ALA A 106 11.56 15.11 -10.46
N MET A 107 11.90 14.33 -11.49
CA MET A 107 11.61 12.89 -11.53
C MET A 107 12.42 12.11 -10.49
N ALA A 108 13.68 12.48 -10.27
CA ALA A 108 14.50 11.86 -9.22
C ALA A 108 13.87 12.09 -7.84
N TYR A 109 13.45 13.31 -7.52
CA TYR A 109 12.79 13.65 -6.28
C TYR A 109 11.41 13.02 -6.13
N ALA A 110 10.63 12.88 -7.21
CA ALA A 110 9.34 12.19 -7.19
C ALA A 110 9.51 10.71 -6.80
N ASN A 111 10.53 10.04 -7.31
CA ASN A 111 10.82 8.64 -7.02
C ASN A 111 11.40 8.39 -5.61
N ILE A 112 11.75 9.43 -4.86
CA ILE A 112 12.12 9.31 -3.43
C ILE A 112 10.88 8.94 -2.60
N ASN A 113 9.72 9.54 -2.87
CA ASN A 113 8.51 9.33 -2.08
C ASN A 113 8.11 7.86 -1.92
N PRO A 114 7.93 7.07 -2.98
CA PRO A 114 7.57 5.65 -2.85
C PRO A 114 8.68 4.83 -2.18
N ARG A 115 9.95 5.21 -2.30
CA ARG A 115 11.06 4.54 -1.60
C ARG A 115 11.08 4.83 -0.10
N LEU A 116 10.79 6.05 0.33
CA LEU A 116 10.62 6.38 1.74
C LEU A 116 9.44 5.62 2.35
N ARG A 117 8.31 5.54 1.63
CA ARG A 117 7.15 4.75 2.06
C ARG A 117 7.50 3.27 2.22
N MET A 118 8.18 2.68 1.25
CA MET A 118 8.66 1.30 1.33
C MET A 118 9.54 1.07 2.56
N THR A 119 10.56 1.90 2.77
CA THR A 119 11.46 1.80 3.93
C THR A 119 10.69 1.90 5.25
N THR A 120 9.72 2.80 5.34
CA THR A 120 8.87 2.96 6.53
C THR A 120 8.01 1.72 6.79
N LEU A 121 7.39 1.16 5.74
CA LEU A 121 6.59 -0.07 5.84
C LEU A 121 7.42 -1.24 6.34
N TYR A 122 8.61 -1.46 5.78
CA TYR A 122 9.49 -2.55 6.20
C TYR A 122 10.04 -2.37 7.62
N ALA A 123 10.36 -1.13 8.03
CA ALA A 123 10.77 -0.86 9.40
C ALA A 123 9.66 -1.21 10.41
N TYR A 124 8.42 -0.82 10.10
CA TYR A 124 7.26 -1.15 10.93
C TYR A 124 6.95 -2.65 10.93
N ALA A 125 7.00 -3.27 9.75
CA ALA A 125 6.76 -4.70 9.57
C ALA A 125 7.73 -5.55 10.37
N TYR A 126 9.02 -5.24 10.28
CA TYR A 126 10.06 -5.96 11.02
C TYR A 126 9.83 -5.92 12.54
N LYS A 127 9.58 -4.73 13.09
CA LYS A 127 9.32 -4.55 14.52
C LYS A 127 8.15 -5.41 15.03
N ASN A 128 7.10 -5.55 14.22
CA ASN A 128 5.84 -6.17 14.61
C ASN A 128 5.67 -7.60 14.08
N ASN A 129 6.65 -8.13 13.35
CA ASN A 129 6.60 -9.42 12.64
C ASN A 129 5.40 -9.51 11.68
N LEU A 130 5.27 -8.52 10.79
CA LEU A 130 4.21 -8.43 9.78
C LEU A 130 4.78 -8.62 8.38
N LEU A 131 3.91 -8.98 7.43
CA LEU A 131 4.22 -8.93 6.01
C LEU A 131 3.78 -7.60 5.41
N VAL A 132 4.58 -7.08 4.48
CA VAL A 132 4.25 -5.88 3.70
C VAL A 132 3.43 -6.29 2.49
N ALA A 133 2.18 -5.84 2.41
CA ALA A 133 1.32 -6.05 1.25
C ALA A 133 1.55 -4.98 0.18
N GLY A 134 1.79 -5.42 -1.06
CA GLY A 134 1.82 -4.58 -2.24
C GLY A 134 0.41 -4.19 -2.71
N THR A 135 0.30 -3.02 -3.31
CA THR A 135 -0.96 -2.44 -3.79
C THR A 135 -0.98 -2.15 -5.29
N GLY A 136 0.07 -2.54 -6.02
CA GLY A 136 0.15 -2.38 -7.47
C GLY A 136 -0.76 -3.37 -8.20
N ASN A 137 -1.53 -2.90 -9.17
CA ASN A 137 -2.44 -3.72 -9.96
C ASN A 137 -1.82 -4.14 -11.32
N ARG A 138 -2.49 -5.07 -12.02
CA ARG A 138 -2.03 -5.56 -13.32
C ARG A 138 -1.89 -4.45 -14.38
N SER A 139 -2.81 -3.48 -14.39
CA SER A 139 -2.76 -2.40 -15.38
C SER A 139 -1.53 -1.52 -15.18
N GLU A 140 -1.15 -1.23 -13.95
CA GLU A 140 0.08 -0.51 -13.61
C GLU A 140 1.33 -1.32 -13.98
N ALA A 141 1.35 -2.60 -13.66
CA ALA A 141 2.46 -3.50 -13.99
C ALA A 141 2.68 -3.59 -15.51
N MET A 142 1.62 -3.70 -16.31
CA MET A 142 1.69 -3.73 -17.78
C MET A 142 2.24 -2.44 -18.38
N MET A 143 1.99 -1.29 -17.74
CA MET A 143 2.49 0.02 -18.16
C MET A 143 3.86 0.36 -17.58
N GLY A 144 4.40 -0.48 -16.69
CA GLY A 144 5.62 -0.16 -15.94
C GLY A 144 5.44 1.02 -14.99
N TYR A 145 4.21 1.30 -14.57
CA TYR A 145 3.86 2.46 -13.74
C TYR A 145 4.03 2.13 -12.25
N PHE A 146 5.26 2.01 -11.83
CA PHE A 146 5.69 1.84 -10.43
C PHE A 146 7.14 2.27 -10.26
N THR A 147 7.54 2.59 -9.05
CA THR A 147 8.93 2.91 -8.71
C THR A 147 9.66 1.64 -8.25
N LYS A 148 10.70 1.25 -8.98
CA LYS A 148 11.61 0.15 -8.60
C LYS A 148 12.17 0.40 -7.20
N TRP A 149 12.05 -0.60 -6.32
CA TRP A 149 12.44 -0.52 -4.92
C TRP A 149 11.69 0.56 -4.11
N GLY A 150 10.53 0.96 -4.60
CA GLY A 150 9.56 1.79 -3.92
C GLY A 150 8.25 1.01 -3.74
N ASP A 151 7.18 1.47 -4.38
CA ASP A 151 5.88 0.78 -4.42
C ASP A 151 5.91 -0.55 -5.19
N GLY A 152 6.95 -0.80 -5.99
CA GLY A 152 7.23 -2.10 -6.58
C GLY A 152 7.91 -3.12 -5.65
N ALA A 153 8.13 -2.80 -4.35
CA ALA A 153 8.73 -3.69 -3.37
C ALA A 153 7.73 -4.04 -2.27
N TYR A 154 7.49 -5.33 -2.08
CA TYR A 154 6.56 -5.91 -1.11
C TYR A 154 6.88 -7.38 -0.85
N ASP A 155 6.35 -7.96 0.22
CA ASP A 155 6.49 -9.39 0.51
C ASP A 155 5.49 -10.22 -0.31
N PHE A 156 4.28 -9.68 -0.53
CA PHE A 156 3.24 -10.28 -1.38
C PHE A 156 2.34 -9.22 -1.99
N ASN A 157 1.64 -9.59 -3.07
CA ASN A 157 0.65 -8.72 -3.69
C ASN A 157 -0.56 -9.54 -4.17
N VAL A 158 -1.67 -9.41 -3.47
CA VAL A 158 -2.90 -10.20 -3.67
C VAL A 158 -3.78 -9.68 -4.81
N ILE A 159 -3.43 -8.51 -5.39
CA ILE A 159 -4.19 -7.87 -6.49
C ILE A 159 -3.36 -7.68 -7.77
N SER A 160 -2.14 -8.20 -7.82
CA SER A 160 -1.19 -7.98 -8.92
C SER A 160 -1.68 -8.48 -10.28
N ASP A 161 -2.58 -9.43 -10.30
CA ASP A 161 -3.22 -10.02 -11.49
C ASP A 161 -4.54 -9.35 -11.89
N LEU A 162 -5.07 -8.44 -11.05
CA LEU A 162 -6.33 -7.74 -11.30
C LEU A 162 -6.13 -6.46 -12.10
N THR A 163 -6.97 -6.26 -13.11
CA THR A 163 -7.09 -4.98 -13.80
C THR A 163 -7.86 -3.96 -12.96
N VAL A 164 -7.72 -2.67 -13.29
CA VAL A 164 -8.49 -1.59 -12.63
C VAL A 164 -10.00 -1.87 -12.66
N ARG A 165 -10.53 -2.41 -13.76
CA ARG A 165 -11.94 -2.75 -13.90
C ARG A 165 -12.36 -3.84 -12.92
N GLU A 166 -11.60 -4.92 -12.83
CA GLU A 166 -11.86 -6.04 -11.93
C GLU A 166 -11.80 -5.61 -10.46
N ILE A 167 -10.86 -4.73 -10.09
CA ILE A 167 -10.79 -4.14 -8.75
C ILE A 167 -12.09 -3.40 -8.41
N TYR A 168 -12.62 -2.59 -9.31
CA TYR A 168 -13.91 -1.92 -9.08
C TYR A 168 -15.09 -2.88 -9.03
N GLU A 169 -15.08 -3.98 -9.81
CA GLU A 169 -16.12 -5.01 -9.76
C GLU A 169 -16.12 -5.69 -8.37
N ILE A 170 -14.94 -6.04 -7.83
CA ILE A 170 -14.81 -6.65 -6.49
C ILE A 170 -15.21 -5.66 -5.39
N LEU A 171 -14.75 -4.41 -5.45
CA LEU A 171 -15.11 -3.39 -4.46
C LEU A 171 -16.61 -3.08 -4.40
N ARG A 172 -17.33 -3.17 -5.52
CA ARG A 172 -18.80 -3.02 -5.51
C ARG A 172 -19.51 -4.23 -4.93
N TYR A 173 -18.88 -5.39 -4.98
CA TYR A 173 -19.40 -6.61 -4.39
C TYR A 173 -19.24 -6.62 -2.86
N LEU A 174 -18.12 -6.07 -2.33
CA LEU A 174 -17.81 -5.96 -0.90
C LEU A 174 -18.54 -4.79 -0.24
#